data_8d730ca69a283ed5dc13a24675e07ec8
#
_entry.id   8d730ca69a283ed5dc13a24675e07ec8
#
_cell.length_a   1.000
_cell.length_b   1.000
_cell.length_c   1.000
_cell.angle_alpha   90.00
_cell.angle_beta   90.00
_cell.angle_gamma   90.00
#
_symmetry.space_group_name_H-M   'P 1'
#
loop_
_entity.id
_entity.type
_entity.pdbx_description
1 polymer ?
#
loop_
_entity_poly.entity_id
_entity_poly.type
_entity_poly.pdbx_seq_one_letter_code
_entity_poly.pdbx_strand_id
1 'polypeptide(L)'
;MKTYLLEIEALCRAFEHVKENHGSAGVDQVTISQFESCYDENLYVLFCELNENRYRPLPLLKILVDKGNGEARALCIPAVRDRVVQTAVLQIISPILEREFEDCSFGYRRGRSVKQAVQRVREYYERGFTWVIDADIDAFFDRVDHTLLLQKVRQYITDEKILGLIELWLKAEIWDGKTITTLETGIPQGSPISPILANLFLDELDEAFQNMGCCFVRYADDYIVLCKSPEEAQKARQLSHEILDKLHLELDEEDVVSFDHGFKYLGVIFVRSMTLVPYDRKKRERKVLYYPPPLDMEAYRRRQAACGRCGCGRPDKPREG
;
A
#
# COMPACT_ATOMS: atom_id res chain seq x y z
N MET A 1 11.07 19.37 -17.83
CA MET A 1 10.62 18.73 -16.58
C MET A 1 9.24 19.26 -16.24
N LYS A 2 8.21 18.38 -16.16
CA LYS A 2 6.90 18.80 -15.63
C LYS A 2 7.02 18.78 -14.11
N THR A 3 7.01 19.95 -13.48
CA THR A 3 6.90 20.06 -12.02
C THR A 3 5.43 19.90 -11.67
N TYR A 4 5.09 18.84 -10.96
CA TYR A 4 3.74 18.65 -10.42
C TYR A 4 3.66 19.46 -9.13
N LEU A 5 3.22 20.69 -9.23
CA LEU A 5 2.95 21.55 -8.06
C LEU A 5 1.75 20.96 -7.31
N LEU A 6 1.94 20.66 -6.03
CA LEU A 6 0.83 20.38 -5.12
C LEU A 6 0.15 21.72 -4.79
N GLU A 7 -0.74 22.14 -5.66
CA GLU A 7 -1.56 23.34 -5.49
C GLU A 7 -2.61 23.10 -4.40
N ILE A 8 -3.13 24.20 -3.83
CA ILE A 8 -4.11 24.13 -2.75
C ILE A 8 -5.37 23.37 -3.19
N GLU A 9 -5.78 23.51 -4.45
CA GLU A 9 -6.93 22.80 -5.05
C GLU A 9 -6.71 21.29 -5.08
N ALA A 10 -5.48 20.81 -5.23
CA ALA A 10 -5.17 19.38 -5.17
C ALA A 10 -5.33 18.86 -3.73
N LEU A 11 -4.91 19.63 -2.73
CA LEU A 11 -5.13 19.30 -1.31
C LEU A 11 -6.63 19.32 -0.96
N CYS A 12 -7.39 20.27 -1.49
CA CYS A 12 -8.85 20.32 -1.32
C CYS A 12 -9.51 19.04 -1.84
N ARG A 13 -9.22 18.67 -3.10
CA ARG A 13 -9.75 17.42 -3.69
C ARG A 13 -9.32 16.17 -2.91
N ALA A 14 -8.09 16.14 -2.43
CA ALA A 14 -7.58 15.05 -1.65
C ALA A 14 -8.29 14.93 -0.29
N PHE A 15 -8.57 16.04 0.37
CA PHE A 15 -9.31 16.03 1.64
C PHE A 15 -10.74 15.49 1.46
N GLU A 16 -11.46 15.90 0.42
CA GLU A 16 -12.79 15.35 0.14
C GLU A 16 -12.74 13.81 -0.01
N HIS A 17 -11.73 13.30 -0.69
CA HIS A 17 -11.54 11.85 -0.81
C HIS A 17 -11.19 11.17 0.51
N VAL A 18 -10.37 11.81 1.36
CA VAL A 18 -10.06 11.31 2.72
C VAL A 18 -11.33 11.28 3.58
N LYS A 19 -12.21 12.28 3.44
CA LYS A 19 -13.48 12.38 4.15
C LYS A 19 -14.43 11.24 3.79
N GLU A 20 -14.56 10.92 2.50
CA GLU A 20 -15.39 9.81 2.01
C GLU A 20 -15.00 8.45 2.59
N ASN A 21 -13.74 8.25 2.94
CA ASN A 21 -13.23 6.99 3.48
C ASN A 21 -13.46 6.80 5.00
N HIS A 22 -14.02 7.80 5.72
CA HIS A 22 -14.39 7.72 7.13
C HIS A 22 -13.34 7.08 8.06
N GLY A 23 -12.05 7.32 7.80
CA GLY A 23 -10.95 6.72 8.57
C GLY A 23 -10.78 7.30 9.98
N SER A 24 -10.16 6.51 10.86
CA SER A 24 -9.85 6.90 12.24
C SER A 24 -8.84 8.04 12.34
N ALA A 25 -8.75 8.70 13.51
CA ALA A 25 -7.67 9.63 13.82
C ALA A 25 -6.30 8.93 13.82
N GLY A 26 -5.25 9.66 13.55
CA GLY A 26 -3.86 9.21 13.66
C GLY A 26 -3.30 9.41 15.08
N VAL A 27 -1.98 9.48 15.16
CA VAL A 27 -1.23 9.62 16.42
C VAL A 27 -1.55 10.93 17.16
N ASP A 28 -1.92 11.97 16.42
CA ASP A 28 -2.28 13.31 16.92
C ASP A 28 -3.71 13.39 17.46
N GLN A 29 -4.48 12.31 17.37
CA GLN A 29 -5.89 12.21 17.77
C GLN A 29 -6.83 13.17 17.01
N VAL A 30 -6.36 13.84 15.94
CA VAL A 30 -7.20 14.73 15.14
C VAL A 30 -8.11 13.90 14.24
N THR A 31 -9.41 13.99 14.47
CA THR A 31 -10.43 13.34 13.64
C THR A 31 -10.64 14.10 12.33
N ILE A 32 -11.28 13.45 11.34
CA ILE A 32 -11.66 14.12 10.08
C ILE A 32 -12.55 15.34 10.35
N SER A 33 -13.52 15.23 11.25
CA SER A 33 -14.42 16.35 11.59
C SER A 33 -13.69 17.51 12.27
N GLN A 34 -12.71 17.21 13.14
CA GLN A 34 -11.87 18.26 13.75
C GLN A 34 -10.95 18.92 12.72
N PHE A 35 -10.39 18.16 11.79
CA PHE A 35 -9.61 18.74 10.69
C PHE A 35 -10.48 19.62 9.81
N GLU A 36 -11.70 19.18 9.51
CA GLU A 36 -12.69 19.93 8.72
C GLU A 36 -13.14 21.23 9.40
N SER A 37 -13.24 21.26 10.72
CA SER A 37 -13.65 22.48 11.44
C SER A 37 -12.68 23.66 11.27
N CYS A 38 -11.42 23.40 10.90
CA CYS A 38 -10.39 24.38 10.56
C CYS A 38 -9.86 24.15 9.13
N TYR A 39 -10.75 23.83 8.19
CA TYR A 39 -10.43 23.36 6.85
C TYR A 39 -9.45 24.25 6.11
N ASP A 40 -9.78 25.55 5.97
CA ASP A 40 -8.96 26.50 5.20
C ASP A 40 -7.58 26.70 5.83
N GLU A 41 -7.52 26.81 7.14
CA GLU A 41 -6.26 26.98 7.88
C GLU A 41 -5.38 25.73 7.77
N ASN A 42 -5.95 24.55 8.00
CA ASN A 42 -5.21 23.29 7.93
C ASN A 42 -4.63 23.03 6.54
N LEU A 43 -5.40 23.25 5.49
CA LEU A 43 -4.93 23.07 4.12
C LEU A 43 -3.90 24.13 3.73
N TYR A 44 -4.09 25.38 4.15
CA TYR A 44 -3.13 26.44 3.89
C TYR A 44 -1.77 26.18 4.57
N VAL A 45 -1.80 25.70 5.82
CA VAL A 45 -0.58 25.28 6.55
C VAL A 45 0.14 24.17 5.80
N LEU A 46 -0.58 23.11 5.38
CA LEU A 46 0.01 22.04 4.58
C LEU A 46 0.60 22.54 3.28
N PHE A 47 -0.11 23.42 2.57
CA PHE A 47 0.37 24.03 1.33
C PHE A 47 1.68 24.80 1.54
N CYS A 48 1.76 25.62 2.59
CA CYS A 48 2.98 26.35 2.93
C CYS A 48 4.14 25.41 3.29
N GLU A 49 3.88 24.38 4.13
CA GLU A 49 4.91 23.42 4.50
C GLU A 49 5.48 22.64 3.29
N LEU A 50 4.62 22.27 2.36
CA LEU A 50 5.02 21.55 1.13
C LEU A 50 5.84 22.46 0.19
N ASN A 51 5.43 23.72 0.01
CA ASN A 51 6.16 24.67 -0.85
C ASN A 51 7.52 25.08 -0.28
N GLU A 52 7.63 25.18 1.02
CA GLU A 52 8.85 25.53 1.73
C GLU A 52 9.75 24.31 2.05
N ASN A 53 9.38 23.10 1.58
CA ASN A 53 10.04 21.83 1.88
C ASN A 53 10.17 21.54 3.40
N ARG A 54 9.25 22.08 4.19
CA ARG A 54 9.19 21.91 5.65
C ARG A 54 8.23 20.80 6.09
N TYR A 55 7.42 20.28 5.18
CA TYR A 55 6.51 19.17 5.49
C TYR A 55 7.28 17.97 6.05
N ARG A 56 6.79 17.46 7.18
CA ARG A 56 7.25 16.20 7.76
C ARG A 56 6.02 15.41 8.20
N PRO A 57 5.90 14.13 7.81
CA PRO A 57 4.80 13.29 8.27
C PRO A 57 4.92 13.07 9.78
N LEU A 58 3.77 12.96 10.43
CA LEU A 58 3.70 12.52 11.81
C LEU A 58 3.93 11.01 11.91
N PRO A 59 4.33 10.48 13.08
CA PRO A 59 4.44 9.04 13.26
C PRO A 59 3.13 8.34 12.94
N LEU A 60 3.22 7.18 12.33
CA LEU A 60 2.08 6.32 12.08
C LEU A 60 1.60 5.68 13.39
N LEU A 61 0.30 5.66 13.62
CA LEU A 61 -0.30 4.99 14.78
C LEU A 61 -0.45 3.50 14.47
N LYS A 62 0.32 2.63 15.15
CA LYS A 62 0.27 1.18 14.96
C LYS A 62 -0.84 0.57 15.82
N ILE A 63 -1.86 0.03 15.19
CA ILE A 63 -2.91 -0.77 15.86
C ILE A 63 -2.79 -2.24 15.45
N LEU A 64 -3.29 -3.14 16.30
CA LEU A 64 -3.41 -4.55 15.95
C LEU A 64 -4.88 -4.91 15.75
N VAL A 65 -5.18 -5.55 14.64
CA VAL A 65 -6.53 -6.04 14.30
C VAL A 65 -6.51 -7.54 14.06
N ASP A 66 -7.62 -8.21 14.36
CA ASP A 66 -7.79 -9.64 14.11
C ASP A 66 -7.89 -9.90 12.59
N LYS A 67 -7.08 -10.84 12.07
CA LYS A 67 -7.22 -11.37 10.70
C LYS A 67 -8.48 -12.22 10.50
N GLY A 68 -9.13 -12.64 11.60
CA GLY A 68 -10.31 -13.52 11.61
C GLY A 68 -9.99 -15.01 11.87
N ASN A 69 -8.73 -15.35 12.07
CA ASN A 69 -8.23 -16.68 12.44
C ASN A 69 -7.53 -16.71 13.80
N GLY A 70 -7.58 -15.58 14.55
CA GLY A 70 -6.89 -15.43 15.85
C GLY A 70 -5.49 -14.80 15.71
N GLU A 71 -4.98 -14.60 14.51
CA GLU A 71 -3.73 -13.90 14.27
C GLU A 71 -3.94 -12.39 14.23
N ALA A 72 -2.95 -11.65 14.69
CA ALA A 72 -2.94 -10.19 14.63
C ALA A 72 -2.34 -9.67 13.32
N ARG A 73 -2.96 -8.66 12.72
CA ARG A 73 -2.39 -7.86 11.64
C ARG A 73 -2.11 -6.47 12.16
N ALA A 74 -0.92 -5.95 11.90
CA ALA A 74 -0.58 -4.56 12.19
C ALA A 74 -1.17 -3.65 11.10
N LEU A 75 -1.88 -2.59 11.52
CA LEU A 75 -2.27 -1.49 10.65
C LEU A 75 -1.61 -0.21 11.17
N CYS A 76 -1.04 0.56 10.26
CA CYS A 76 -0.35 1.81 10.52
C CYS A 76 -1.21 2.97 9.99
N ILE A 77 -1.79 3.75 10.89
CA ILE A 77 -2.75 4.81 10.56
C ILE A 77 -2.01 6.16 10.51
N PRO A 78 -1.90 6.79 9.33
CA PRO A 78 -1.37 8.15 9.22
C PRO A 78 -2.34 9.17 9.81
N ALA A 79 -1.84 10.29 10.30
CA ALA A 79 -2.65 11.44 10.68
C ALA A 79 -3.51 11.95 9.50
N VAL A 80 -4.61 12.62 9.77
CA VAL A 80 -5.51 13.15 8.72
C VAL A 80 -4.74 14.04 7.75
N ARG A 81 -3.91 14.94 8.28
CA ARG A 81 -3.05 15.82 7.48
C ARG A 81 -2.15 15.05 6.49
N ASP A 82 -1.57 13.95 6.93
CA ASP A 82 -0.65 13.16 6.12
C ASP A 82 -1.41 12.34 5.06
N ARG A 83 -2.60 11.85 5.41
CA ARG A 83 -3.51 11.20 4.43
C ARG A 83 -3.90 12.16 3.31
N VAL A 84 -4.13 13.44 3.62
CA VAL A 84 -4.43 14.45 2.60
C VAL A 84 -3.26 14.60 1.63
N VAL A 85 -2.03 14.75 2.12
CA VAL A 85 -0.84 14.88 1.26
C VAL A 85 -0.60 13.62 0.45
N GLN A 86 -0.68 12.44 1.08
CA GLN A 86 -0.54 11.14 0.39
C GLN A 86 -1.59 10.96 -0.70
N THR A 87 -2.84 11.33 -0.43
CA THR A 87 -3.93 11.23 -1.41
C THR A 87 -3.74 12.22 -2.57
N ALA A 88 -3.25 13.43 -2.31
CA ALA A 88 -2.94 14.39 -3.36
C ALA A 88 -1.83 13.88 -4.29
N VAL A 89 -0.76 13.30 -3.73
CA VAL A 89 0.30 12.66 -4.52
C VAL A 89 -0.25 11.44 -5.27
N LEU A 90 -1.04 10.60 -4.60
CA LEU A 90 -1.67 9.44 -5.24
C LEU A 90 -2.51 9.84 -6.47
N GLN A 91 -3.29 10.92 -6.39
CA GLN A 91 -4.08 11.42 -7.52
C GLN A 91 -3.21 11.86 -8.71
N ILE A 92 -1.98 12.33 -8.44
CA ILE A 92 -1.02 12.73 -9.47
C ILE A 92 -0.37 11.52 -10.13
N ILE A 93 0.12 10.55 -9.32
CA ILE A 93 0.92 9.43 -9.84
C ILE A 93 0.07 8.28 -10.39
N SER A 94 -1.19 8.11 -9.88
CA SER A 94 -2.04 6.99 -10.32
C SER A 94 -2.30 6.98 -11.83
N PRO A 95 -2.61 8.09 -12.51
CA PRO A 95 -2.83 8.06 -13.96
C PRO A 95 -1.56 7.72 -14.77
N ILE A 96 -0.38 7.88 -14.17
CA ILE A 96 0.90 7.55 -14.79
C ILE A 96 1.14 6.05 -14.62
N LEU A 97 1.14 5.56 -13.39
CA LEU A 97 1.45 4.17 -13.06
C LEU A 97 0.38 3.17 -13.56
N GLU A 98 -0.90 3.57 -13.55
CA GLU A 98 -2.00 2.70 -13.99
C GLU A 98 -1.89 2.30 -15.48
N ARG A 99 -1.14 3.03 -16.28
CA ARG A 99 -0.89 2.70 -17.70
C ARG A 99 0.15 1.61 -17.90
N GLU A 100 1.00 1.45 -16.90
CA GLU A 100 2.09 0.48 -16.92
C GLU A 100 1.62 -0.89 -16.40
N PHE A 101 0.64 -0.90 -15.49
CA PHE A 101 0.20 -2.13 -14.85
C PHE A 101 -0.53 -3.08 -15.80
N GLU A 102 -0.14 -4.34 -15.76
CA GLU A 102 -0.65 -5.39 -16.60
C GLU A 102 -2.11 -5.77 -16.32
N ASP A 103 -2.77 -6.33 -17.34
CA ASP A 103 -4.19 -6.74 -17.26
C ASP A 103 -4.44 -7.92 -16.31
N CYS A 104 -3.41 -8.63 -15.90
CA CYS A 104 -3.46 -9.74 -14.95
C CYS A 104 -3.52 -9.29 -13.49
N SER A 105 -3.24 -8.02 -13.20
CA SER A 105 -3.27 -7.41 -11.87
C SER A 105 -4.61 -6.75 -11.57
N PHE A 106 -5.24 -7.09 -10.44
CA PHE A 106 -6.60 -6.64 -10.08
C PHE A 106 -6.67 -5.89 -8.76
N GLY A 107 -5.82 -6.21 -7.79
CA GLY A 107 -5.87 -5.62 -6.46
C GLY A 107 -5.56 -4.12 -6.46
N TYR A 108 -6.27 -3.34 -5.64
CA TYR A 108 -6.05 -1.91 -5.41
C TYR A 108 -6.15 -1.01 -6.66
N ARG A 109 -6.65 -1.50 -7.77
CA ARG A 109 -6.79 -0.76 -9.03
C ARG A 109 -8.21 -0.28 -9.24
N ARG A 110 -8.35 0.98 -9.70
CA ARG A 110 -9.67 1.56 -9.99
C ARG A 110 -10.34 0.82 -11.14
N GLY A 111 -11.61 0.45 -10.96
CA GLY A 111 -12.39 -0.29 -11.96
C GLY A 111 -12.08 -1.79 -12.02
N ARG A 112 -11.18 -2.28 -11.18
CA ARG A 112 -10.88 -3.71 -11.00
C ARG A 112 -11.54 -4.24 -9.72
N SER A 113 -11.82 -5.54 -9.69
CA SER A 113 -12.51 -6.17 -8.56
C SER A 113 -12.17 -7.65 -8.42
N VAL A 114 -12.40 -8.20 -7.22
CA VAL A 114 -12.34 -9.66 -6.96
C VAL A 114 -13.21 -10.43 -7.96
N LYS A 115 -14.41 -9.92 -8.30
CA LYS A 115 -15.29 -10.58 -9.27
C LYS A 115 -14.64 -10.73 -10.66
N GLN A 116 -13.92 -9.72 -11.12
CA GLN A 116 -13.21 -9.77 -12.40
C GLN A 116 -12.01 -10.72 -12.35
N ALA A 117 -11.25 -10.74 -11.25
CA ALA A 117 -10.18 -11.71 -11.06
C ALA A 117 -10.70 -13.15 -11.08
N VAL A 118 -11.76 -13.44 -10.33
CA VAL A 118 -12.45 -14.75 -10.31
C VAL A 118 -12.95 -15.11 -11.71
N GLN A 119 -13.53 -14.16 -12.45
CA GLN A 119 -13.99 -14.41 -13.82
C GLN A 119 -12.82 -14.74 -14.76
N ARG A 120 -11.68 -14.06 -14.63
CA ARG A 120 -10.47 -14.35 -15.41
C ARG A 120 -9.94 -15.76 -15.16
N VAL A 121 -9.95 -16.23 -13.91
CA VAL A 121 -9.59 -17.63 -13.56
C VAL A 121 -10.49 -18.64 -14.28
N ARG A 122 -11.80 -18.38 -14.32
CA ARG A 122 -12.76 -19.26 -15.03
C ARG A 122 -12.51 -19.31 -16.54
N GLU A 123 -12.25 -18.14 -17.14
CA GLU A 123 -11.94 -18.03 -18.57
C GLU A 123 -10.70 -18.85 -18.94
N TYR A 124 -9.67 -18.86 -18.08
CA TYR A 124 -8.49 -19.67 -18.28
C TYR A 124 -8.78 -21.17 -18.13
N TYR A 125 -9.60 -21.57 -17.12
CA TYR A 125 -10.06 -22.96 -16.99
C TYR A 125 -10.80 -23.43 -18.25
N GLU A 126 -11.74 -22.66 -18.79
CA GLU A 126 -12.49 -22.99 -20.01
C GLU A 126 -11.57 -23.14 -21.24
N ARG A 127 -10.40 -22.49 -21.23
CA ARG A 127 -9.36 -22.63 -22.26
C ARG A 127 -8.43 -23.83 -22.02
N GLY A 128 -8.70 -24.66 -21.03
CA GLY A 128 -7.98 -25.91 -20.74
C GLY A 128 -6.80 -25.77 -19.78
N PHE A 129 -6.67 -24.63 -19.06
CA PHE A 129 -5.69 -24.47 -17.99
C PHE A 129 -6.23 -25.06 -16.71
N THR A 130 -5.81 -26.28 -16.38
CA THR A 130 -6.39 -27.08 -15.28
C THR A 130 -5.46 -27.28 -14.10
N TRP A 131 -4.21 -26.88 -14.21
CA TRP A 131 -3.22 -26.85 -13.14
C TRP A 131 -3.00 -25.43 -12.64
N VAL A 132 -2.78 -25.27 -11.35
CA VAL A 132 -2.67 -23.99 -10.69
C VAL A 132 -1.50 -24.00 -9.72
N ILE A 133 -0.65 -23.00 -9.79
CA ILE A 133 0.22 -22.61 -8.68
C ILE A 133 -0.58 -21.60 -7.88
N ASP A 134 -0.83 -21.88 -6.61
CA ASP A 134 -1.43 -21.00 -5.63
C ASP A 134 -0.31 -20.52 -4.71
N ALA A 135 -0.05 -19.22 -4.68
CA ALA A 135 1.13 -18.68 -4.02
C ALA A 135 0.82 -17.37 -3.29
N ASP A 136 1.33 -17.26 -2.07
CA ASP A 136 1.27 -16.05 -1.22
C ASP A 136 2.70 -15.60 -0.88
N ILE A 137 2.94 -14.29 -0.94
CA ILE A 137 4.25 -13.70 -0.64
C ILE A 137 4.35 -13.43 0.85
N ASP A 138 5.36 -14.01 1.51
CA ASP A 138 5.57 -13.87 2.96
C ASP A 138 5.74 -12.41 3.36
N ALA A 139 4.85 -11.98 4.25
CA ALA A 139 4.90 -10.67 4.88
C ALA A 139 5.22 -9.53 3.89
N PHE A 140 4.69 -9.59 2.66
CA PHE A 140 5.02 -8.70 1.55
C PHE A 140 5.16 -7.23 1.95
N PHE A 141 4.12 -6.68 2.62
CA PHE A 141 4.12 -5.28 3.01
C PHE A 141 5.24 -4.92 4.00
N ASP A 142 5.75 -5.86 4.76
CA ASP A 142 6.81 -5.64 5.75
C ASP A 142 8.22 -5.84 5.14
N ARG A 143 8.32 -6.48 3.96
CA ARG A 143 9.60 -6.87 3.33
C ARG A 143 10.00 -6.04 2.12
N VAL A 144 9.16 -5.16 1.60
CA VAL A 144 9.48 -4.33 0.43
C VAL A 144 10.77 -3.56 0.64
N ASP A 145 11.76 -3.78 -0.22
CA ASP A 145 13.04 -3.05 -0.21
C ASP A 145 12.83 -1.61 -0.70
N HIS A 146 13.15 -0.64 0.16
CA HIS A 146 12.96 0.79 -0.14
C HIS A 146 13.82 1.25 -1.31
N THR A 147 15.05 0.71 -1.45
CA THR A 147 15.97 1.10 -2.53
C THR A 147 15.45 0.63 -3.87
N LEU A 148 15.04 -0.64 -3.96
CA LEU A 148 14.44 -1.20 -5.17
C LEU A 148 13.15 -0.49 -5.54
N LEU A 149 12.27 -0.24 -4.56
CA LEU A 149 11.02 0.46 -4.78
C LEU A 149 11.26 1.88 -5.33
N LEU A 150 12.17 2.65 -4.71
CA LEU A 150 12.50 4.01 -5.18
C LEU A 150 13.14 4.00 -6.58
N GLN A 151 13.94 2.99 -6.92
CA GLN A 151 14.46 2.83 -8.28
C GLN A 151 13.32 2.62 -9.29
N LYS A 152 12.34 1.78 -8.97
CA LYS A 152 11.15 1.57 -9.82
C LYS A 152 10.31 2.84 -9.95
N VAL A 153 10.04 3.53 -8.85
CA VAL A 153 9.28 4.81 -8.87
C VAL A 153 9.97 5.85 -9.77
N ARG A 154 11.31 5.96 -9.72
CA ARG A 154 12.10 6.92 -10.52
C ARG A 154 12.04 6.67 -12.03
N GLN A 155 11.67 5.47 -12.47
CA GLN A 155 11.49 5.17 -13.89
C GLN A 155 10.30 5.93 -14.49
N TYR A 156 9.26 6.19 -13.68
CA TYR A 156 8.01 6.80 -14.13
C TYR A 156 7.80 8.21 -13.59
N ILE A 157 8.32 8.50 -12.40
CA ILE A 157 8.13 9.77 -11.70
C ILE A 157 9.48 10.50 -11.65
N THR A 158 9.54 11.66 -12.29
CA THR A 158 10.75 12.48 -12.38
C THR A 158 10.71 13.75 -11.52
N ASP A 159 9.61 13.99 -10.83
CA ASP A 159 9.45 15.14 -9.92
C ASP A 159 10.12 14.86 -8.58
N GLU A 160 11.21 15.56 -8.29
CA GLU A 160 12.01 15.35 -7.08
C GLU A 160 11.25 15.67 -5.79
N LYS A 161 10.20 16.53 -5.82
CA LYS A 161 9.37 16.78 -4.64
C LYS A 161 8.50 15.56 -4.33
N ILE A 162 7.88 14.99 -5.34
CA ILE A 162 7.08 13.76 -5.19
C ILE A 162 7.96 12.60 -4.73
N LEU A 163 9.13 12.42 -5.32
CA LEU A 163 10.08 11.39 -4.91
C LEU A 163 10.52 11.57 -3.45
N GLY A 164 10.83 12.79 -3.05
CA GLY A 164 11.18 13.12 -1.67
C GLY A 164 10.04 12.85 -0.68
N LEU A 165 8.79 13.10 -1.05
CA LEU A 165 7.62 12.77 -0.23
C LEU A 165 7.45 11.26 -0.07
N ILE A 166 7.58 10.49 -1.16
CA ILE A 166 7.51 9.03 -1.11
C ILE A 166 8.62 8.48 -0.20
N GLU A 167 9.84 8.97 -0.33
CA GLU A 167 10.96 8.56 0.54
C GLU A 167 10.69 8.88 2.02
N LEU A 168 10.11 10.04 2.35
CA LEU A 168 9.72 10.38 3.70
C LEU A 168 8.68 9.41 4.27
N TRP A 169 7.72 8.95 3.47
CA TRP A 169 6.70 8.01 3.92
C TRP A 169 7.22 6.58 4.03
N LEU A 170 8.17 6.18 3.20
CA LEU A 170 8.83 4.88 3.34
C LEU A 170 9.66 4.80 4.62
N LYS A 171 10.29 5.91 5.03
CA LYS A 171 11.05 6.03 6.28
C LYS A 171 10.20 6.58 7.45
N ALA A 172 8.90 6.35 7.41
CA ALA A 172 7.98 6.86 8.42
C ALA A 172 8.32 6.32 9.82
N GLU A 173 8.18 7.17 10.82
CA GLU A 173 8.21 6.77 12.22
C GLU A 173 6.87 6.08 12.60
N ILE A 174 6.93 5.08 13.46
CA ILE A 174 5.78 4.31 13.94
C ILE A 174 5.71 4.43 15.45
N TRP A 175 4.56 4.82 15.99
CA TRP A 175 4.21 4.78 17.40
C TRP A 175 3.41 3.51 17.72
N ASP A 176 3.94 2.66 18.59
CA ASP A 176 3.30 1.41 19.02
C ASP A 176 2.65 1.49 20.42
N GLY A 177 2.67 2.67 21.04
CA GLY A 177 2.17 2.90 22.40
C GLY A 177 3.24 2.91 23.48
N LYS A 178 4.48 2.55 23.13
CA LYS A 178 5.63 2.53 24.04
C LYS A 178 6.86 3.22 23.45
N THR A 179 7.16 2.92 22.17
CA THR A 179 8.36 3.38 21.49
C THR A 179 8.02 3.95 20.11
N ILE A 180 8.87 4.84 19.65
CA ILE A 180 8.87 5.30 18.26
C ILE A 180 10.01 4.57 17.54
N THR A 181 9.67 3.86 16.48
CA THR A 181 10.64 3.15 15.62
C THR A 181 10.52 3.69 14.19
N THR A 182 11.62 3.67 13.44
CA THR A 182 11.62 4.05 12.01
C THR A 182 11.53 2.79 11.16
N LEU A 183 10.76 2.86 10.07
CA LEU A 183 10.74 1.79 9.07
C LEU A 183 12.06 1.76 8.30
N GLU A 184 12.73 0.62 8.31
CA GLU A 184 13.92 0.36 7.51
C GLU A 184 13.57 -0.40 6.21
N THR A 185 12.51 -1.20 6.24
CA THR A 185 11.95 -1.95 5.12
C THR A 185 10.43 -1.91 5.17
N GLY A 186 9.78 -2.28 4.09
CA GLY A 186 8.34 -2.40 4.01
C GLY A 186 7.61 -1.10 3.69
N ILE A 187 6.34 -1.25 3.39
CA ILE A 187 5.40 -0.15 3.13
C ILE A 187 4.24 -0.24 4.12
N PRO A 188 3.85 0.86 4.79
CA PRO A 188 2.91 0.77 5.91
C PRO A 188 1.51 0.36 5.44
N GLN A 189 0.97 -0.72 6.01
CA GLN A 189 -0.41 -1.14 5.76
C GLN A 189 -1.39 -0.14 6.41
N GLY A 190 -2.13 0.58 5.57
CA GLY A 190 -3.10 1.60 6.00
C GLY A 190 -2.81 3.01 5.48
N SER A 191 -1.65 3.24 4.89
CA SER A 191 -1.33 4.48 4.18
C SER A 191 -2.00 4.52 2.80
N PRO A 192 -2.60 5.65 2.38
CA PRO A 192 -3.25 5.78 1.06
C PRO A 192 -2.35 5.48 -0.13
N ILE A 193 -1.05 5.77 -0.02
CA ILE A 193 -0.08 5.59 -1.09
C ILE A 193 0.43 4.15 -1.22
N SER A 194 0.38 3.34 -0.15
CA SER A 194 0.98 2.00 -0.10
C SER A 194 0.43 1.03 -1.16
N PRO A 195 -0.87 1.01 -1.47
CA PRO A 195 -1.41 0.08 -2.46
C PRO A 195 -0.84 0.25 -3.87
N ILE A 196 -0.65 1.48 -4.33
CA ILE A 196 -0.10 1.71 -5.67
C ILE A 196 1.39 1.41 -5.74
N LEU A 197 2.13 1.69 -4.64
CA LEU A 197 3.53 1.33 -4.52
C LEU A 197 3.73 -0.19 -4.47
N ALA A 198 2.82 -0.91 -3.81
CA ALA A 198 2.78 -2.37 -3.80
C ALA A 198 2.61 -2.94 -5.20
N ASN A 199 1.65 -2.42 -5.97
CA ASN A 199 1.45 -2.84 -7.35
C ASN A 199 2.67 -2.56 -8.23
N LEU A 200 3.28 -1.38 -8.10
CA LEU A 200 4.49 -1.03 -8.85
C LEU A 200 5.68 -1.94 -8.50
N PHE A 201 5.80 -2.33 -7.23
CA PHE A 201 6.88 -3.22 -6.81
C PHE A 201 6.76 -4.62 -7.44
N LEU A 202 5.53 -5.15 -7.52
CA LEU A 202 5.22 -6.47 -8.05
C LEU A 202 4.99 -6.48 -9.58
N ASP A 203 5.04 -5.35 -10.25
CA ASP A 203 4.81 -5.25 -11.69
C ASP A 203 5.83 -6.08 -12.50
N GLU A 204 7.07 -6.18 -12.02
CA GLU A 204 8.10 -7.03 -12.61
C GLU A 204 7.70 -8.52 -12.63
N LEU A 205 6.96 -8.98 -11.62
CA LEU A 205 6.41 -10.32 -11.59
C LEU A 205 5.29 -10.48 -12.63
N ASP A 206 4.43 -9.48 -12.76
CA ASP A 206 3.34 -9.45 -13.75
C ASP A 206 3.91 -9.51 -15.19
N GLU A 207 4.89 -8.64 -15.49
CA GLU A 207 5.58 -8.60 -16.77
C GLU A 207 6.28 -9.93 -17.11
N ALA A 208 6.99 -10.52 -16.14
CA ALA A 208 7.72 -11.76 -16.34
C ALA A 208 6.79 -12.91 -16.75
N PHE A 209 5.67 -13.07 -16.07
CA PHE A 209 4.67 -14.09 -16.41
C PHE A 209 3.98 -13.81 -17.75
N GLN A 210 3.68 -12.55 -18.04
CA GLN A 210 3.10 -12.16 -19.32
C GLN A 210 4.07 -12.44 -20.48
N ASN A 211 5.35 -12.11 -20.33
CA ASN A 211 6.39 -12.34 -21.34
C ASN A 211 6.61 -13.84 -21.62
N MET A 212 6.42 -14.70 -20.62
CA MET A 212 6.42 -16.15 -20.81
C MET A 212 5.12 -16.70 -21.42
N GLY A 213 4.10 -15.86 -21.61
CA GLY A 213 2.79 -16.27 -22.11
C GLY A 213 1.98 -17.09 -21.07
N CYS A 214 2.31 -16.98 -19.81
CA CYS A 214 1.58 -17.64 -18.74
C CYS A 214 0.20 -17.01 -18.49
N CYS A 215 -0.76 -17.83 -18.10
CA CYS A 215 -2.05 -17.36 -17.59
C CYS A 215 -1.90 -17.01 -16.12
N PHE A 216 -1.77 -15.72 -15.81
CA PHE A 216 -1.47 -15.20 -14.49
C PHE A 216 -2.60 -14.29 -13.98
N VAL A 217 -2.93 -14.39 -12.69
CA VAL A 217 -3.94 -13.55 -12.03
C VAL A 217 -3.41 -13.16 -10.66
N ARG A 218 -3.20 -11.86 -10.42
CA ARG A 218 -2.75 -11.33 -9.15
C ARG A 218 -3.79 -10.39 -8.52
N TYR A 219 -3.97 -10.50 -7.22
CA TYR A 219 -4.77 -9.58 -6.42
C TYR A 219 -3.98 -9.12 -5.19
N ALA A 220 -3.31 -8.00 -5.27
CA ALA A 220 -2.31 -7.50 -4.30
C ALA A 220 -1.09 -8.43 -4.25
N ASP A 221 -0.79 -9.03 -3.11
CA ASP A 221 0.27 -10.01 -2.85
C ASP A 221 -0.15 -11.45 -3.14
N ASP A 222 -1.45 -11.74 -3.20
CA ASP A 222 -2.04 -13.05 -3.47
C ASP A 222 -2.13 -13.29 -5.00
N TYR A 223 -1.52 -14.36 -5.51
CA TYR A 223 -1.53 -14.64 -6.95
C TYR A 223 -1.63 -16.12 -7.29
N ILE A 224 -2.13 -16.39 -8.48
CA ILE A 224 -2.16 -17.72 -9.06
C ILE A 224 -1.64 -17.72 -10.49
N VAL A 225 -0.93 -18.82 -10.85
CA VAL A 225 -0.51 -19.10 -12.22
C VAL A 225 -1.24 -20.33 -12.72
N LEU A 226 -1.95 -20.20 -13.85
CA LEU A 226 -2.69 -21.29 -14.43
C LEU A 226 -1.89 -21.91 -15.59
N CYS A 227 -1.80 -23.24 -15.58
CA CYS A 227 -0.98 -24.05 -16.48
C CYS A 227 -1.80 -25.20 -17.09
N LYS A 228 -1.35 -25.74 -18.21
CA LYS A 228 -2.01 -26.89 -18.85
C LYS A 228 -1.50 -28.24 -18.36
N SER A 229 -0.29 -28.25 -17.78
CA SER A 229 0.35 -29.47 -17.29
C SER A 229 1.15 -29.22 -16.01
N PRO A 230 1.49 -30.27 -15.24
CA PRO A 230 2.38 -30.16 -14.09
C PRO A 230 3.78 -29.64 -14.46
N GLU A 231 4.27 -29.99 -15.66
CA GLU A 231 5.59 -29.57 -16.12
C GLU A 231 5.62 -28.05 -16.40
N GLU A 232 4.53 -27.49 -16.96
CA GLU A 232 4.37 -26.06 -17.11
C GLU A 232 4.32 -25.37 -15.76
N ALA A 233 3.58 -25.94 -14.79
CA ALA A 233 3.52 -25.42 -13.44
C ALA A 233 4.91 -25.39 -12.78
N GLN A 234 5.72 -26.43 -12.96
CA GLN A 234 7.07 -26.46 -12.40
C GLN A 234 7.98 -25.36 -12.98
N LYS A 235 7.85 -25.06 -14.29
CA LYS A 235 8.61 -23.97 -14.93
C LYS A 235 8.15 -22.60 -14.43
N ALA A 236 6.82 -22.41 -14.30
CA ALA A 236 6.25 -21.18 -13.79
C ALA A 236 6.65 -20.94 -12.33
N ARG A 237 6.71 -22.02 -11.53
CA ARG A 237 7.22 -22.00 -10.16
C ARG A 237 8.67 -21.51 -10.08
N GLN A 238 9.52 -22.07 -10.92
CA GLN A 238 10.92 -21.64 -10.97
C GLN A 238 11.05 -20.17 -11.34
N LEU A 239 10.28 -19.67 -12.32
CA LEU A 239 10.26 -18.26 -12.68
C LEU A 239 9.82 -17.38 -11.50
N SER A 240 8.77 -17.80 -10.78
CA SER A 240 8.31 -17.10 -9.59
C SER A 240 9.44 -16.87 -8.59
N HIS A 241 10.15 -17.94 -8.24
CA HIS A 241 11.30 -17.87 -7.32
C HIS A 241 12.40 -16.93 -7.86
N GLU A 242 12.77 -17.06 -9.15
CA GLU A 242 13.81 -16.24 -9.76
C GLU A 242 13.48 -14.73 -9.71
N ILE A 243 12.21 -14.36 -9.87
CA ILE A 243 11.79 -12.95 -9.81
C ILE A 243 11.68 -12.46 -8.37
N LEU A 244 11.09 -13.26 -7.49
CA LEU A 244 10.96 -12.88 -6.08
C LEU A 244 12.32 -12.75 -5.39
N ASP A 245 13.29 -13.62 -5.72
CA ASP A 245 14.67 -13.49 -5.23
C ASP A 245 15.30 -12.14 -5.63
N LYS A 246 15.08 -11.68 -6.88
CA LYS A 246 15.55 -10.36 -7.34
C LYS A 246 14.89 -9.21 -6.60
N LEU A 247 13.64 -9.41 -6.17
CA LEU A 247 12.88 -8.43 -5.38
C LEU A 247 13.16 -8.53 -3.86
N HIS A 248 14.02 -9.44 -3.44
CA HIS A 248 14.31 -9.75 -2.04
C HIS A 248 13.07 -10.21 -1.26
N LEU A 249 12.17 -10.93 -1.95
CA LEU A 249 10.93 -11.49 -1.41
C LEU A 249 11.00 -13.01 -1.36
N GLU A 250 10.23 -13.60 -0.45
CA GLU A 250 10.09 -15.04 -0.26
C GLU A 250 8.61 -15.42 -0.34
N LEU A 251 8.33 -16.68 -0.68
CA LEU A 251 6.99 -17.25 -0.61
C LEU A 251 6.74 -17.82 0.78
N ASP A 252 5.54 -17.60 1.33
CA ASP A 252 5.06 -18.24 2.56
C ASP A 252 4.51 -19.62 2.25
N GLU A 253 3.53 -19.66 1.36
CA GLU A 253 2.89 -20.91 0.90
C GLU A 253 2.94 -20.96 -0.63
N GLU A 254 3.18 -22.16 -1.16
CA GLU A 254 3.16 -22.40 -2.59
C GLU A 254 2.70 -23.84 -2.86
N ASP A 255 1.50 -23.98 -3.38
CA ASP A 255 0.91 -25.25 -3.71
C ASP A 255 0.70 -25.40 -5.22
N VAL A 256 1.06 -26.57 -5.76
CA VAL A 256 0.69 -26.96 -7.11
C VAL A 256 -0.53 -27.87 -7.03
N VAL A 257 -1.67 -27.34 -7.42
CA VAL A 257 -2.97 -28.00 -7.32
C VAL A 257 -3.64 -28.12 -8.68
N SER A 258 -4.67 -28.96 -8.78
CA SER A 258 -5.49 -29.03 -9.99
C SER A 258 -6.93 -28.66 -9.70
N PHE A 259 -7.66 -28.21 -10.71
CA PHE A 259 -9.09 -27.95 -10.59
C PHE A 259 -9.91 -29.21 -10.21
N ASP A 260 -9.39 -30.41 -10.46
CA ASP A 260 -10.07 -31.64 -10.06
C ASP A 260 -10.08 -31.85 -8.54
N HIS A 261 -9.00 -31.44 -7.85
CA HIS A 261 -8.91 -31.49 -6.38
C HIS A 261 -9.56 -30.27 -5.72
N GLY A 262 -9.64 -29.15 -6.48
CA GLY A 262 -10.14 -27.88 -6.00
C GLY A 262 -9.12 -27.07 -5.21
N PHE A 263 -9.29 -25.76 -5.22
CA PHE A 263 -8.48 -24.80 -4.47
C PHE A 263 -9.33 -23.58 -4.09
N LYS A 264 -8.79 -22.74 -3.18
CA LYS A 264 -9.48 -21.54 -2.73
C LYS A 264 -8.63 -20.33 -3.09
N TYR A 265 -9.21 -19.40 -3.84
CA TYR A 265 -8.58 -18.14 -4.21
C TYR A 265 -9.54 -16.97 -4.00
N LEU A 266 -9.11 -15.88 -3.39
CA LEU A 266 -9.91 -14.67 -3.09
C LEU A 266 -11.24 -14.98 -2.37
N GLY A 267 -11.23 -16.01 -1.51
CA GLY A 267 -12.41 -16.44 -0.75
C GLY A 267 -13.46 -17.17 -1.57
N VAL A 268 -13.09 -17.65 -2.74
CA VAL A 268 -13.92 -18.48 -3.64
C VAL A 268 -13.27 -19.85 -3.80
N ILE A 269 -14.06 -20.90 -3.80
CA ILE A 269 -13.59 -22.26 -4.03
C ILE A 269 -13.84 -22.62 -5.50
N PHE A 270 -12.78 -23.05 -6.18
CA PHE A 270 -12.80 -23.54 -7.55
C PHE A 270 -12.64 -25.08 -7.51
N VAL A 271 -13.54 -25.78 -8.13
CA VAL A 271 -13.44 -27.24 -8.31
C VAL A 271 -14.07 -27.63 -9.65
N ARG A 272 -13.26 -28.13 -10.56
CA ARG A 272 -13.66 -28.37 -11.96
C ARG A 272 -14.31 -27.12 -12.56
N SER A 273 -15.46 -27.25 -13.21
CA SER A 273 -16.22 -26.13 -13.79
C SER A 273 -17.02 -25.32 -12.75
N MET A 274 -17.03 -25.75 -11.48
CA MET A 274 -17.82 -25.10 -10.44
C MET A 274 -17.01 -24.00 -9.72
N THR A 275 -17.70 -22.93 -9.37
CA THR A 275 -17.18 -21.84 -8.54
C THR A 275 -18.14 -21.66 -7.38
N LEU A 276 -17.67 -21.96 -6.18
CA LEU A 276 -18.48 -21.94 -4.97
C LEU A 276 -18.09 -20.77 -4.11
N VAL A 277 -19.06 -19.93 -3.78
CA VAL A 277 -18.88 -18.86 -2.79
C VAL A 277 -19.32 -19.40 -1.45
N PRO A 278 -18.46 -19.51 -0.44
CA PRO A 278 -18.85 -19.97 0.88
C PRO A 278 -20.02 -19.15 1.42
N TYR A 279 -21.06 -19.83 1.94
CA TYR A 279 -22.29 -19.19 2.44
C TYR A 279 -22.05 -18.23 3.60
N ASP A 280 -20.94 -18.37 4.32
CA ASP A 280 -20.64 -17.67 5.57
C ASP A 280 -19.82 -16.37 5.35
N ARG A 281 -20.17 -15.56 4.33
CA ARG A 281 -19.68 -14.18 4.20
C ARG A 281 -20.43 -13.22 5.13
N LYS A 282 -20.50 -13.50 6.42
CA LYS A 282 -20.74 -12.43 7.39
C LYS A 282 -19.54 -11.48 7.24
N LYS A 283 -19.81 -10.21 6.92
CA LYS A 283 -18.82 -9.15 7.12
C LYS A 283 -18.41 -9.21 8.59
N ARG A 284 -17.32 -9.92 8.88
CA ARG A 284 -16.75 -9.89 10.23
C ARG A 284 -16.22 -8.48 10.42
N GLU A 285 -16.81 -7.76 11.35
CA GLU A 285 -16.21 -6.50 11.81
C GLU A 285 -14.80 -6.83 12.29
N ARG A 286 -13.81 -6.12 11.75
CA ARG A 286 -12.42 -6.32 12.17
C ARG A 286 -12.30 -5.92 13.63
N LYS A 287 -12.10 -6.89 14.51
CA LYS A 287 -11.93 -6.65 15.94
C LYS A 287 -10.56 -6.02 16.17
N VAL A 288 -10.54 -4.85 16.78
CA VAL A 288 -9.30 -4.23 17.25
C VAL A 288 -8.82 -5.00 18.47
N LEU A 289 -7.62 -5.58 18.39
CA LEU A 289 -6.99 -6.35 19.47
C LEU A 289 -6.16 -5.46 20.39
N TYR A 290 -5.54 -4.43 19.83
CA TYR A 290 -4.75 -3.45 20.56
C TYR A 290 -4.85 -2.08 19.92
N TYR A 291 -5.10 -1.08 20.74
CA TYR A 291 -5.07 0.33 20.37
C TYR A 291 -4.09 1.05 21.31
N PRO A 292 -3.01 1.66 20.80
CA PRO A 292 -2.00 2.28 21.65
C PRO A 292 -2.53 3.53 22.35
N PRO A 293 -1.94 3.89 23.52
CA PRO A 293 -2.22 5.17 24.15
C PRO A 293 -1.77 6.33 23.25
N PRO A 294 -2.37 7.52 23.40
CA PRO A 294 -1.97 8.70 22.65
C PRO A 294 -0.48 9.01 22.83
N LEU A 295 0.17 9.48 21.74
CA LEU A 295 1.52 10.03 21.83
C LEU A 295 1.46 11.43 22.45
N ASP A 296 2.38 11.72 23.37
CA ASP A 296 2.60 13.09 23.81
C ASP A 296 3.22 13.91 22.67
N MET A 297 2.36 14.59 21.93
CA MET A 297 2.75 15.37 20.74
C MET A 297 3.64 16.56 21.10
N GLU A 298 3.53 17.10 22.32
CA GLU A 298 4.39 18.21 22.75
C GLU A 298 5.80 17.72 23.05
N ALA A 299 5.95 16.59 23.76
CA ALA A 299 7.22 15.97 23.99
C ALA A 299 7.88 15.50 22.68
N TYR A 300 7.08 14.95 21.75
CA TYR A 300 7.55 14.56 20.43
C TYR A 300 8.12 15.76 19.64
N ARG A 301 7.37 16.85 19.54
CA ARG A 301 7.84 18.08 18.84
C ARG A 301 9.10 18.66 19.47
N ARG A 302 9.22 18.66 20.79
CA ARG A 302 10.43 19.10 21.51
C ARG A 302 11.66 18.22 21.12
N ARG A 303 11.49 16.91 21.02
CA ARG A 303 12.56 16.00 20.56
C ARG A 303 12.97 16.28 19.12
N GLN A 304 12.03 16.46 18.21
CA GLN A 304 12.32 16.77 16.80
C GLN A 304 13.09 18.12 16.67
N ALA A 305 12.68 19.12 17.42
CA ALA A 305 13.38 20.42 17.45
C ALA A 305 14.82 20.30 18.00
N ALA A 306 15.04 19.48 19.03
CA ALA A 306 16.37 19.26 19.61
C ALA A 306 17.29 18.47 18.67
N CYS A 307 16.76 17.57 17.85
CA CYS A 307 17.52 16.79 16.88
C CYS A 307 17.84 17.52 15.58
N GLY A 308 17.44 18.78 15.40
CA GLY A 308 17.63 19.55 14.17
C GLY A 308 16.86 19.02 12.96
N ARG A 309 16.01 18.02 13.12
CA ARG A 309 15.18 17.43 12.06
C ARG A 309 13.90 18.23 11.78
N CYS A 310 13.52 19.14 12.67
CA CYS A 310 12.50 20.14 12.40
C CYS A 310 13.13 21.33 11.67
N GLY A 311 12.76 21.54 10.42
CA GLY A 311 13.04 22.78 9.69
C GLY A 311 12.28 24.01 10.24
N CYS A 312 11.91 23.99 11.53
CA CYS A 312 11.34 25.14 12.22
C CYS A 312 12.50 26.08 12.54
N GLY A 313 12.83 26.99 11.60
CA GLY A 313 13.69 28.14 11.88
C GLY A 313 13.21 28.84 13.15
N ARG A 314 14.10 29.07 14.12
CA ARG A 314 13.81 29.98 15.24
C ARG A 314 13.33 31.29 14.63
N PRO A 315 12.24 31.90 15.10
CA PRO A 315 11.97 33.29 14.73
C PRO A 315 13.21 34.11 15.16
N ASP A 316 13.82 34.82 14.21
CA ASP A 316 14.88 35.75 14.48
C ASP A 316 14.42 36.69 15.59
N LYS A 317 15.14 36.70 16.71
CA LYS A 317 15.00 37.76 17.71
C LYS A 317 15.34 39.08 17.02
N PRO A 318 14.53 40.14 17.15
CA PRO A 318 14.88 41.43 16.66
C PRO A 318 16.22 41.84 17.34
N ARG A 319 17.20 42.17 16.54
CA ARG A 319 18.44 42.82 17.01
C ARG A 319 18.02 44.17 17.56
N GLU A 320 18.05 44.28 18.89
CA GLU A 320 18.12 45.60 19.52
C GLU A 320 19.42 46.26 19.13
N GLY A 321 19.29 47.33 18.41
CA GLY A 321 20.34 48.31 18.13
C GLY A 321 20.04 49.62 18.83
#